data_72ff7b0cefd528c398cfb4918ca10838
#
_entry.id   72ff7b0cefd528c398cfb4918ca10838
#
_cell.length_a   1.000
_cell.length_b   1.000
_cell.length_c   1.000
_cell.angle_alpha   90.00
_cell.angle_beta   90.00
_cell.angle_gamma   90.00
#
_symmetry.space_group_name_H-M   'P 1'
#
loop_
_entity.id
_entity.type
_entity.pdbx_description
1 polymer ?
#
loop_
_entity_poly.entity_id
_entity_poly.type
_entity_poly.pdbx_seq_one_letter_code
_entity_poly.pdbx_strand_id
1 'polypeptide(L)'
;MHSKVVHTIYKVLHEAGHPTLRFNFRGVGQSAGSYSGWDGEVEDVAAAAAYARERTGSGPLWLAGFSFGSWVGSIWALRDGRVERFIGLGMPVSTNIDGRTFDYLDRPPAPMLIVQGSRDQYGSREAILALAERLRAKGPVEVRFVEGADHFFTGHLTQLADALRGGLGLGAA
;
A
#
# COMPACT_ATOMS: atom_id res chain seq x y z
N MET A 1 8.10 -14.76 -0.53
CA MET A 1 7.72 -13.36 -0.88
C MET A 1 7.91 -13.17 -2.39
N HIS A 2 6.86 -13.43 -3.17
CA HIS A 2 6.97 -13.55 -4.64
C HIS A 2 6.17 -12.48 -5.41
N SER A 3 5.50 -11.54 -4.75
CA SER A 3 4.78 -10.46 -5.44
C SER A 3 5.76 -9.53 -6.16
N LYS A 4 5.66 -9.48 -7.49
CA LYS A 4 6.46 -8.59 -8.32
C LYS A 4 6.15 -7.12 -8.02
N VAL A 5 4.88 -6.79 -7.69
CA VAL A 5 4.45 -5.44 -7.30
C VAL A 5 5.15 -4.99 -6.01
N VAL A 6 5.13 -5.85 -4.97
CA VAL A 6 5.83 -5.58 -3.70
C VAL A 6 7.33 -5.49 -3.89
N HIS A 7 7.90 -6.27 -4.81
CA HIS A 7 9.32 -6.17 -5.14
C HIS A 7 9.64 -4.85 -5.86
N THR A 8 8.76 -4.39 -6.75
CA THR A 8 8.99 -3.14 -7.49
C THR A 8 9.02 -1.93 -6.55
N ILE A 9 8.06 -1.80 -5.62
CA ILE A 9 8.10 -0.68 -4.68
C ILE A 9 9.31 -0.77 -3.74
N TYR A 10 9.65 -1.98 -3.27
CA TYR A 10 10.87 -2.19 -2.49
C TYR A 10 12.10 -1.67 -3.24
N LYS A 11 12.24 -2.06 -4.51
CA LYS A 11 13.38 -1.66 -5.34
C LYS A 11 13.43 -0.14 -5.52
N VAL A 12 12.30 0.50 -5.85
CA VAL A 12 12.21 1.96 -6.02
C VAL A 12 12.66 2.71 -4.77
N LEU A 13 12.18 2.29 -3.59
CA LEU A 13 12.54 2.96 -2.33
C LEU A 13 13.98 2.67 -1.92
N HIS A 14 14.46 1.44 -2.12
CA HIS A 14 15.83 1.06 -1.81
C HIS A 14 16.85 1.81 -2.68
N GLU A 15 16.59 1.91 -3.98
CA GLU A 15 17.43 2.68 -4.92
C GLU A 15 17.44 4.18 -4.61
N ALA A 16 16.37 4.70 -4.03
CA ALA A 16 16.30 6.08 -3.52
C ALA A 16 16.98 6.28 -2.15
N GLY A 17 17.65 5.25 -1.61
CA GLY A 17 18.40 5.33 -0.36
C GLY A 17 17.57 5.15 0.92
N HIS A 18 16.30 4.76 0.81
CA HIS A 18 15.47 4.49 1.98
C HIS A 18 15.72 3.08 2.54
N PRO A 19 16.00 2.92 3.84
CA PRO A 19 15.94 1.61 4.49
C PRO A 19 14.55 1.00 4.29
N THR A 20 14.48 -0.21 3.74
CA THR A 20 13.21 -0.79 3.32
C THR A 20 13.06 -2.21 3.84
N LEU A 21 11.95 -2.48 4.55
CA LEU A 21 11.57 -3.78 5.06
C LEU A 21 10.41 -4.36 4.25
N ARG A 22 10.50 -5.63 3.88
CA ARG A 22 9.40 -6.44 3.36
C ARG A 22 9.16 -7.62 4.28
N PHE A 23 7.91 -7.97 4.50
CA PHE A 23 7.56 -9.13 5.30
C PHE A 23 6.44 -9.94 4.64
N ASN A 24 6.25 -11.17 5.07
CA ASN A 24 5.08 -11.98 4.77
C ASN A 24 4.15 -11.97 5.98
N PHE A 25 2.85 -11.88 5.73
CA PHE A 25 1.85 -12.09 6.77
C PHE A 25 1.93 -13.50 7.35
N ARG A 26 1.33 -13.71 8.51
CA ARG A 26 1.18 -15.01 9.16
C ARG A 26 0.63 -16.05 8.19
N GLY A 27 1.16 -17.27 8.24
CA GLY A 27 0.78 -18.38 7.35
C GLY A 27 1.25 -18.23 5.89
N VAL A 28 1.97 -17.18 5.52
CA VAL A 28 2.46 -16.96 4.15
C VAL A 28 3.94 -17.30 4.04
N GLY A 29 4.30 -18.19 3.12
CA GLY A 29 5.68 -18.61 2.87
C GLY A 29 6.31 -19.30 4.06
N GLN A 30 7.31 -18.68 4.70
CA GLN A 30 7.98 -19.21 5.90
C GLN A 30 7.47 -18.58 7.20
N SER A 31 6.52 -17.64 7.14
CA SER A 31 5.93 -17.06 8.35
C SER A 31 5.07 -18.07 9.06
N ALA A 32 5.25 -18.21 10.36
CA ALA A 32 4.46 -19.09 11.22
C ALA A 32 2.99 -18.63 11.32
N GLY A 33 2.13 -19.47 11.89
CA GLY A 33 0.72 -19.19 12.09
C GLY A 33 -0.13 -19.46 10.87
N SER A 34 -1.33 -18.91 10.88
CA SER A 34 -2.34 -19.04 9.82
C SER A 34 -3.13 -17.74 9.68
N TYR A 35 -3.79 -17.57 8.54
CA TYR A 35 -4.70 -16.46 8.31
C TYR A 35 -5.75 -16.37 9.43
N SER A 36 -5.91 -15.18 10.01
CA SER A 36 -6.71 -14.94 11.22
C SER A 36 -7.96 -14.09 11.00
N GLY A 37 -8.31 -13.80 9.74
CA GLY A 37 -9.49 -13.01 9.41
C GLY A 37 -9.30 -11.51 9.65
N TRP A 38 -8.11 -10.96 9.33
CA TRP A 38 -7.73 -9.54 9.32
C TRP A 38 -7.04 -8.99 10.56
N ASP A 39 -7.55 -9.26 11.78
CA ASP A 39 -7.01 -8.63 12.99
C ASP A 39 -5.55 -9.01 13.25
N GLY A 40 -5.23 -10.28 13.08
CA GLY A 40 -3.86 -10.73 13.22
C GLY A 40 -2.92 -10.19 12.15
N GLU A 41 -3.41 -10.03 10.92
CA GLU A 41 -2.61 -9.42 9.85
C GLU A 41 -2.34 -7.93 10.11
N VAL A 42 -3.25 -7.22 10.77
CA VAL A 42 -3.02 -5.85 11.27
C VAL A 42 -1.95 -5.83 12.36
N GLU A 43 -1.92 -6.85 13.25
CA GLU A 43 -0.86 -7.03 14.24
C GLU A 43 0.51 -7.34 13.58
N ASP A 44 0.52 -8.10 12.48
CA ASP A 44 1.75 -8.36 11.72
C ASP A 44 2.33 -7.06 11.14
N VAL A 45 1.49 -6.14 10.67
CA VAL A 45 1.93 -4.79 10.25
C VAL A 45 2.51 -4.03 11.44
N ALA A 46 1.86 -4.08 12.60
CA ALA A 46 2.35 -3.44 13.83
C ALA A 46 3.73 -3.95 14.23
N ALA A 47 3.91 -5.27 14.22
CA ALA A 47 5.19 -5.90 14.56
C ALA A 47 6.30 -5.52 13.56
N ALA A 48 6.01 -5.55 12.26
CA ALA A 48 6.95 -5.14 11.22
C ALA A 48 7.34 -3.66 11.35
N ALA A 49 6.38 -2.78 11.65
CA ALA A 49 6.62 -1.37 11.86
C ALA A 49 7.46 -1.11 13.13
N ALA A 50 7.19 -1.82 14.21
CA ALA A 50 7.99 -1.75 15.44
C ALA A 50 9.44 -2.16 15.18
N TYR A 51 9.64 -3.29 14.49
CA TYR A 51 10.97 -3.75 14.08
C TYR A 51 11.70 -2.73 13.20
N ALA A 52 11.02 -2.14 12.22
CA ALA A 52 11.62 -1.12 11.37
C ALA A 52 12.07 0.11 12.18
N ARG A 53 11.22 0.61 13.07
CA ARG A 53 11.52 1.75 13.95
C ARG A 53 12.71 1.48 14.88
N GLU A 54 12.78 0.28 15.45
CA GLU A 54 13.92 -0.12 16.29
C GLU A 54 15.24 -0.07 15.51
N ARG A 55 15.24 -0.51 14.25
CA ARG A 55 16.44 -0.56 13.40
C ARG A 55 16.84 0.78 12.81
N THR A 56 15.91 1.71 12.64
CA THR A 56 16.15 3.01 11.98
C THR A 56 16.16 4.19 12.94
N GLY A 57 16.02 3.97 14.26
CA GLY A 57 16.05 5.03 15.26
C GLY A 57 14.75 5.84 15.34
N SER A 58 13.59 5.22 15.12
CA SER A 58 12.26 5.84 15.25
C SER A 58 12.01 7.04 14.32
N GLY A 59 12.73 7.12 13.23
CA GLY A 59 12.52 8.12 12.18
C GLY A 59 11.16 7.97 11.46
N PRO A 60 10.93 8.81 10.43
CA PRO A 60 9.71 8.76 9.64
C PRO A 60 9.45 7.38 9.06
N LEU A 61 8.21 6.92 9.13
CA LEU A 61 7.79 5.64 8.59
C LEU A 61 6.85 5.85 7.41
N TRP A 62 7.23 5.33 6.25
CA TRP A 62 6.36 5.20 5.09
C TRP A 62 5.83 3.77 5.03
N LEU A 63 4.53 3.61 4.87
CA LEU A 63 3.89 2.31 4.77
C LEU A 63 3.33 2.10 3.37
N ALA A 64 3.72 1.00 2.74
CA ALA A 64 3.22 0.62 1.43
C ALA A 64 2.47 -0.72 1.51
N GLY A 65 1.31 -0.79 0.86
CA GLY A 65 0.52 -2.01 0.77
C GLY A 65 0.00 -2.26 -0.62
N PHE A 66 0.09 -3.51 -1.07
CA PHE A 66 -0.51 -3.99 -2.32
C PHE A 66 -1.74 -4.84 -2.03
N SER A 67 -2.86 -4.58 -2.71
CA SER A 67 -4.08 -5.37 -2.63
C SER A 67 -4.53 -5.55 -1.17
N PHE A 68 -4.61 -6.77 -0.66
CA PHE A 68 -4.88 -7.07 0.75
C PHE A 68 -3.97 -6.28 1.71
N GLY A 69 -2.69 -6.13 1.37
CA GLY A 69 -1.75 -5.34 2.16
C GLY A 69 -2.10 -3.85 2.24
N SER A 70 -2.75 -3.28 1.22
CA SER A 70 -3.25 -1.90 1.29
C SER A 70 -4.40 -1.76 2.27
N TRP A 71 -5.20 -2.79 2.39
CA TRP A 71 -6.33 -2.84 3.31
C TRP A 71 -5.85 -2.89 4.76
N VAL A 72 -5.16 -3.96 5.16
CA VAL A 72 -4.70 -4.13 6.55
C VAL A 72 -3.71 -3.05 6.95
N GLY A 73 -2.87 -2.60 6.01
CA GLY A 73 -1.93 -1.51 6.22
C GLY A 73 -2.61 -0.18 6.54
N SER A 74 -3.69 0.17 5.83
CA SER A 74 -4.42 1.41 6.11
C SER A 74 -5.19 1.36 7.43
N ILE A 75 -5.73 0.20 7.82
CA ILE A 75 -6.35 0.02 9.14
C ILE A 75 -5.32 0.28 10.25
N TRP A 76 -4.15 -0.34 10.14
CA TRP A 76 -3.09 -0.13 11.13
C TRP A 76 -2.59 1.31 11.14
N ALA A 77 -2.36 1.91 9.99
CA ALA A 77 -1.84 3.28 9.88
C ALA A 77 -2.81 4.32 10.49
N LEU A 78 -4.13 4.11 10.35
CA LEU A 78 -5.15 4.94 11.03
C LEU A 78 -5.07 4.83 12.56
N ARG A 79 -4.74 3.64 13.09
CA ARG A 79 -4.63 3.38 14.54
C ARG A 79 -3.31 3.92 15.10
N ASP A 80 -2.20 3.73 14.39
CA ASP A 80 -0.85 4.14 14.83
C ASP A 80 -0.68 5.67 14.85
N GLY A 81 -1.20 6.38 13.86
CA GLY A 81 -1.16 7.84 13.74
C GLY A 81 0.24 8.46 13.53
N ARG A 82 1.28 7.65 13.36
CA ARG A 82 2.68 8.08 13.20
C ARG A 82 3.28 7.70 11.84
N VAL A 83 2.43 7.25 10.92
CA VAL A 83 2.83 7.02 9.52
C VAL A 83 2.91 8.37 8.83
N GLU A 84 4.04 8.68 8.20
CA GLU A 84 4.23 9.95 7.49
C GLU A 84 3.73 9.91 6.04
N ARG A 85 3.69 8.73 5.44
CA ARG A 85 3.17 8.53 4.09
C ARG A 85 2.58 7.13 3.95
N PHE A 86 1.40 7.06 3.35
CA PHE A 86 0.76 5.80 2.99
C PHE A 86 0.75 5.63 1.47
N ILE A 87 1.13 4.43 0.98
CA ILE A 87 1.19 4.11 -0.44
C ILE A 87 0.31 2.89 -0.69
N GLY A 88 -0.85 3.11 -1.30
CA GLY A 88 -1.78 2.05 -1.70
C GLY A 88 -1.56 1.65 -3.15
N LEU A 89 -1.29 0.36 -3.41
CA LEU A 89 -1.12 -0.17 -4.76
C LEU A 89 -2.20 -1.20 -5.04
N GLY A 90 -2.83 -1.11 -6.21
CA GLY A 90 -3.89 -2.06 -6.58
C GLY A 90 -4.93 -2.19 -5.47
N MET A 91 -5.47 -1.08 -4.99
CA MET A 91 -6.45 -1.10 -3.90
C MET A 91 -7.76 -1.74 -4.38
N PRO A 92 -8.24 -2.82 -3.74
CA PRO A 92 -9.40 -3.57 -4.22
C PRO A 92 -10.73 -2.95 -3.75
N VAL A 93 -10.92 -1.66 -4.05
CA VAL A 93 -12.04 -0.85 -3.54
C VAL A 93 -13.41 -1.22 -4.12
N SER A 94 -13.43 -1.92 -5.27
CA SER A 94 -14.66 -2.41 -5.89
C SER A 94 -15.07 -3.80 -5.38
N THR A 95 -14.32 -4.35 -4.41
CA THR A 95 -14.52 -5.72 -3.94
C THR A 95 -15.06 -5.70 -2.52
N ASN A 96 -16.07 -6.52 -2.29
CA ASN A 96 -16.52 -6.87 -0.96
C ASN A 96 -15.91 -8.22 -0.59
N ILE A 97 -15.05 -8.26 0.42
CA ILE A 97 -14.43 -9.49 0.91
C ILE A 97 -14.93 -9.73 2.34
N ASP A 98 -15.65 -10.82 2.53
CA ASP A 98 -16.24 -11.20 3.82
C ASP A 98 -17.09 -10.07 4.45
N GLY A 99 -17.88 -9.36 3.64
CA GLY A 99 -18.70 -8.24 4.11
C GLY A 99 -17.94 -6.93 4.34
N ARG A 100 -16.66 -6.88 4.04
CA ARG A 100 -15.80 -5.71 4.25
C ARG A 100 -15.57 -4.91 2.98
N THR A 101 -15.65 -3.60 3.09
CA THR A 101 -15.41 -2.62 2.03
C THR A 101 -14.40 -1.58 2.54
N PHE A 102 -14.01 -0.61 1.71
CA PHE A 102 -13.17 0.52 2.14
C PHE A 102 -13.97 1.66 2.82
N ASP A 103 -15.21 1.40 3.26
CA ASP A 103 -16.06 2.43 3.88
C ASP A 103 -15.52 2.91 5.22
N TYR A 104 -14.75 2.06 5.95
CA TYR A 104 -14.06 2.46 7.17
C TYR A 104 -13.00 3.55 6.94
N LEU A 105 -12.48 3.66 5.72
CA LEU A 105 -11.46 4.64 5.36
C LEU A 105 -12.14 6.00 5.11
N ASP A 106 -12.44 6.72 6.16
CA ASP A 106 -13.13 8.00 6.15
C ASP A 106 -12.21 9.20 6.01
N ARG A 107 -10.90 8.99 6.20
CA ARG A 107 -9.80 9.95 6.02
C ARG A 107 -8.55 9.23 5.53
N PRO A 108 -7.60 9.92 4.87
CA PRO A 108 -6.32 9.31 4.57
C PRO A 108 -5.56 9.03 5.88
N PRO A 109 -4.90 7.86 6.02
CA PRO A 109 -4.16 7.51 7.24
C PRO A 109 -2.90 8.36 7.42
N ALA A 110 -2.43 8.95 6.34
CA ALA A 110 -1.31 9.88 6.22
C ALA A 110 -1.44 10.58 4.84
N PRO A 111 -0.58 11.53 4.46
CA PRO A 111 -0.45 11.91 3.05
C PRO A 111 -0.36 10.67 2.17
N MET A 112 -1.32 10.50 1.26
CA MET A 112 -1.56 9.21 0.58
C MET A 112 -1.26 9.30 -0.91
N LEU A 113 -0.52 8.29 -1.40
CA LEU A 113 -0.37 8.02 -2.83
C LEU A 113 -1.11 6.72 -3.17
N ILE A 114 -2.02 6.78 -4.14
CA ILE A 114 -2.66 5.59 -4.72
C ILE A 114 -2.08 5.37 -6.11
N VAL A 115 -1.55 4.17 -6.38
CA VAL A 115 -1.13 3.75 -7.71
C VAL A 115 -1.98 2.57 -8.13
N GLN A 116 -2.74 2.76 -9.22
CA GLN A 116 -3.76 1.79 -9.65
C GLN A 116 -3.59 1.44 -11.12
N GLY A 117 -3.80 0.17 -11.49
CA GLY A 117 -3.93 -0.23 -12.87
C GLY A 117 -5.24 0.30 -13.47
N SER A 118 -5.21 0.87 -14.68
CA SER A 118 -6.44 1.42 -15.27
C SER A 118 -7.44 0.34 -15.71
N ARG A 119 -7.02 -0.93 -15.76
CA ARG A 119 -7.84 -2.11 -16.03
C ARG A 119 -7.92 -3.07 -14.84
N ASP A 120 -7.69 -2.55 -13.66
CA ASP A 120 -7.80 -3.35 -12.43
C ASP A 120 -9.27 -3.68 -12.15
N GLN A 121 -9.60 -4.98 -12.18
CA GLN A 121 -10.97 -5.47 -11.97
C GLN A 121 -11.41 -5.43 -10.49
N TYR A 122 -10.49 -5.30 -9.54
CA TYR A 122 -10.79 -5.23 -8.11
C TYR A 122 -10.91 -3.80 -7.59
N GLY A 123 -10.39 -2.83 -8.34
CA GLY A 123 -10.49 -1.41 -8.01
C GLY A 123 -10.61 -0.58 -9.28
N SER A 124 -11.83 -0.40 -9.78
CA SER A 124 -12.05 0.35 -11.01
C SER A 124 -11.58 1.80 -10.89
N ARG A 125 -11.29 2.41 -12.04
CA ARG A 125 -10.89 3.83 -12.09
C ARG A 125 -11.91 4.72 -11.37
N GLU A 126 -13.20 4.48 -11.61
CA GLU A 126 -14.30 5.27 -11.05
C GLU A 126 -14.35 5.11 -9.53
N ALA A 127 -14.22 3.88 -9.03
CA ALA A 127 -14.23 3.59 -7.59
C ALA A 127 -13.03 4.20 -6.87
N ILE A 128 -11.83 4.14 -7.48
CA ILE A 128 -10.63 4.79 -6.94
C ILE A 128 -10.77 6.32 -6.91
N LEU A 129 -11.31 6.92 -7.96
CA LEU A 129 -11.52 8.37 -8.01
C LEU A 129 -12.56 8.82 -6.98
N ALA A 130 -13.65 8.06 -6.81
CA ALA A 130 -14.67 8.32 -5.79
C ALA A 130 -14.10 8.22 -4.37
N LEU A 131 -13.28 7.19 -4.09
CA LEU A 131 -12.56 7.07 -2.82
C LEU A 131 -11.64 8.28 -2.60
N ALA A 132 -10.81 8.61 -3.58
CA ALA A 132 -9.85 9.71 -3.48
C ALA A 132 -10.54 11.06 -3.24
N GLU A 133 -11.66 11.34 -3.90
CA GLU A 133 -12.43 12.56 -3.71
C GLU A 133 -12.96 12.66 -2.27
N ARG A 134 -13.53 11.58 -1.75
CA ARG A 134 -14.00 11.51 -0.36
C ARG A 134 -12.87 11.75 0.64
N LEU A 135 -11.70 11.17 0.40
CA LEU A 135 -10.55 11.31 1.30
C LEU A 135 -9.89 12.69 1.24
N ARG A 136 -9.85 13.33 0.04
CA ARG A 136 -9.26 14.67 -0.14
C ARG A 136 -9.92 15.74 0.69
N ALA A 137 -11.20 15.58 1.03
CA ALA A 137 -11.89 16.47 1.95
C ALA A 137 -11.25 16.53 3.35
N LYS A 138 -10.43 15.53 3.71
CA LYS A 138 -9.83 15.37 5.05
C LYS A 138 -8.30 15.26 5.04
N GLY A 139 -7.66 15.28 3.88
CA GLY A 139 -6.20 15.25 3.80
C GLY A 139 -5.63 15.02 2.40
N PRO A 140 -4.32 15.11 2.22
CA PRO A 140 -3.69 15.00 0.92
C PRO A 140 -3.81 13.59 0.33
N VAL A 141 -4.35 13.47 -0.89
CA VAL A 141 -4.42 12.22 -1.66
C VAL A 141 -4.06 12.47 -3.11
N GLU A 142 -3.02 11.83 -3.57
CA GLU A 142 -2.61 11.77 -4.97
C GLU A 142 -3.03 10.41 -5.57
N VAL A 143 -3.49 10.41 -6.82
CA VAL A 143 -3.81 9.20 -7.57
C VAL A 143 -3.03 9.18 -8.87
N ARG A 144 -2.38 8.06 -9.14
CA ARG A 144 -1.72 7.78 -10.41
C ARG A 144 -2.24 6.49 -11.00
N PHE A 145 -2.63 6.55 -12.28
CA PHE A 145 -3.01 5.36 -13.02
C PHE A 145 -1.88 4.89 -13.91
N VAL A 146 -1.64 3.58 -13.91
CA VAL A 146 -0.80 2.92 -14.90
C VAL A 146 -1.71 2.43 -16.01
N GLU A 147 -1.66 3.09 -17.16
CA GLU A 147 -2.57 2.83 -18.27
C GLU A 147 -2.37 1.43 -18.86
N GLY A 148 -3.49 0.73 -19.08
CA GLY A 148 -3.52 -0.65 -19.60
C GLY A 148 -3.19 -1.73 -18.58
N ALA A 149 -2.71 -1.39 -17.38
CA ALA A 149 -2.31 -2.36 -16.37
C ALA A 149 -3.53 -3.01 -15.69
N ASP A 150 -3.41 -4.31 -15.45
CA ASP A 150 -4.30 -5.11 -14.60
C ASP A 150 -3.95 -4.94 -13.11
N HIS A 151 -4.63 -5.69 -12.23
CA HIS A 151 -4.38 -5.69 -10.79
C HIS A 151 -2.93 -6.01 -10.41
N PHE A 152 -2.28 -6.91 -11.13
CA PHE A 152 -0.90 -7.35 -10.87
C PHE A 152 0.15 -6.55 -11.62
N PHE A 153 -0.27 -5.52 -12.37
CA PHE A 153 0.61 -4.73 -13.24
C PHE A 153 1.39 -5.60 -14.23
N THR A 154 0.76 -6.65 -14.75
CA THR A 154 1.37 -7.59 -15.67
C THR A 154 1.87 -6.87 -16.93
N GLY A 155 3.16 -7.00 -17.23
CA GLY A 155 3.80 -6.28 -18.34
C GLY A 155 4.01 -4.78 -18.13
N HIS A 156 3.63 -4.20 -16.96
CA HIS A 156 3.67 -2.76 -16.69
C HIS A 156 4.49 -2.38 -15.44
N LEU A 157 5.41 -3.25 -15.00
CA LEU A 157 6.20 -3.00 -13.77
C LEU A 157 7.15 -1.79 -13.90
N THR A 158 7.63 -1.48 -15.10
CA THR A 158 8.42 -0.26 -15.35
C THR A 158 7.56 0.99 -15.14
N GLN A 159 6.38 1.03 -15.74
CA GLN A 159 5.44 2.14 -15.59
C GLN A 159 4.95 2.29 -14.13
N LEU A 160 4.80 1.16 -13.41
CA LEU A 160 4.54 1.19 -11.97
C LEU A 160 5.69 1.87 -11.22
N ALA A 161 6.94 1.52 -11.52
CA ALA A 161 8.10 2.14 -10.90
C ALA A 161 8.16 3.65 -11.19
N ASP A 162 7.87 4.07 -12.42
CA ASP A 162 7.85 5.48 -12.82
C ASP A 162 6.72 6.25 -12.11
N ALA A 163 5.53 5.65 -12.02
CA ALA A 163 4.41 6.22 -11.27
C ALA A 163 4.74 6.40 -9.78
N LEU A 164 5.44 5.44 -9.19
CA LEU A 164 5.91 5.52 -7.81
C LEU A 164 6.95 6.63 -7.64
N ARG A 165 7.99 6.67 -8.46
CA ARG A 165 9.03 7.72 -8.39
C ARG A 165 8.41 9.10 -8.51
N GLY A 166 7.56 9.32 -9.52
CA GLY A 166 6.91 10.60 -9.73
C GLY A 166 5.97 11.00 -8.59
N GLY A 167 5.16 10.08 -8.04
CA GLY A 167 4.23 10.36 -6.93
C GLY A 167 4.91 10.53 -5.58
N LEU A 168 6.12 10.00 -5.43
CA LEU A 168 6.91 10.13 -4.21
C LEU A 168 7.92 11.29 -4.28
N GLY A 169 8.05 11.95 -5.42
CA GLY A 169 9.04 13.01 -5.63
C GLY A 169 10.48 12.47 -5.63
N LEU A 170 10.67 11.20 -5.97
CA LEU A 170 11.98 10.57 -6.07
C LEU A 170 12.55 10.83 -7.47
N GLY A 171 13.80 11.27 -7.56
CA GLY A 171 14.47 11.49 -8.84
C GLY A 171 14.47 10.24 -9.74
N ALA A 172 14.68 10.43 -11.04
CA ALA A 172 14.98 9.32 -11.94
C ALA A 172 16.29 8.65 -11.50
N ALA A 173 16.29 7.32 -11.49
CA ALA A 173 17.51 6.54 -11.19
C ALA A 173 18.48 6.61 -12.35
#